data_67b2faaef9b8211597c7a8d8a880706a
#
_entry.id   67b2faaef9b8211597c7a8d8a880706a
#
_cell.length_a   1.000
_cell.length_b   1.000
_cell.length_c   1.000
_cell.angle_alpha   90.00
_cell.angle_beta   90.00
_cell.angle_gamma   90.00
#
_symmetry.space_group_name_H-M   'P 1'
#
loop_
_entity.id
_entity.type
_entity.pdbx_description
1 polymer ?
#
loop_
_entity_poly.entity_id
_entity_poly.type
_entity_poly.pdbx_seq_one_letter_code
_entity_poly.pdbx_strand_id
1 'polypeptide(L)'
;MDLYIKKNIQNQHIFQNYASVDDILPYSIDEKFIDFTSSLNYFITDRTVTRKDKLDMISGRELANNNPDTLKKKLVIVGLDLFFHANGIDETNIHKPYKTKSHGLENSQILPRDYDRQADIELILKEIAEQVAIRLRRVHKQACQVSISIGFSKLEGNRSLQAQMKIEPANNTKILIGHVISLFRKKYQGGAVRSVSVSYANFVDEKIQILSLFDNPDDIDKEERLQSAIDSIRQEFGFMTIQKATALQEASRSIAQSKLIGGHSAGGLDGLK
;
A
#
# COMPACT_ATOMS: atom_id res chain seq x y z
N MET A 1 6.33 5.59 -16.93
CA MET A 1 5.73 6.23 -15.74
C MET A 1 5.69 7.75 -15.89
N ASP A 2 6.74 8.44 -16.27
CA ASP A 2 6.76 9.92 -16.42
C ASP A 2 5.68 10.46 -17.35
N LEU A 3 5.41 9.74 -18.46
CA LEU A 3 4.30 10.09 -19.35
C LEU A 3 2.95 10.04 -18.62
N TYR A 4 2.73 9.03 -17.79
CA TYR A 4 1.48 8.91 -17.00
C TYR A 4 1.35 10.01 -15.98
N ILE A 5 2.43 10.36 -15.27
CA ILE A 5 2.45 11.46 -14.30
C ILE A 5 2.14 12.79 -15.01
N LYS A 6 2.80 13.06 -16.15
CA LYS A 6 2.52 14.26 -16.96
C LYS A 6 1.08 14.32 -17.43
N LYS A 7 0.51 13.19 -17.90
CA LYS A 7 -0.88 13.11 -18.31
C LYS A 7 -1.85 13.29 -17.15
N ASN A 8 -1.53 12.74 -15.99
CA ASN A 8 -2.32 12.95 -14.78
C ASN A 8 -2.35 14.44 -14.38
N ILE A 9 -1.20 15.12 -14.37
CA ILE A 9 -1.13 16.57 -14.10
C ILE A 9 -1.94 17.34 -15.13
N GLN A 10 -1.84 17.03 -16.42
CA GLN A 10 -2.67 17.65 -17.46
C GLN A 10 -4.17 17.46 -17.20
N ASN A 11 -4.58 16.24 -16.80
CA ASN A 11 -5.97 15.96 -16.46
C ASN A 11 -6.41 16.76 -15.22
N GLN A 12 -5.55 16.96 -14.21
CA GLN A 12 -5.88 17.81 -13.07
C GLN A 12 -6.19 19.25 -13.50
N HIS A 13 -5.38 19.82 -14.39
CA HIS A 13 -5.64 21.17 -14.91
C HIS A 13 -6.94 21.23 -15.71
N ILE A 14 -7.30 20.17 -16.45
CA ILE A 14 -8.59 20.11 -17.14
C ILE A 14 -9.74 20.14 -16.12
N PHE A 15 -9.66 19.32 -15.06
CA PHE A 15 -10.72 19.28 -14.03
C PHE A 15 -10.88 20.60 -13.27
N GLN A 16 -9.81 21.37 -13.09
CA GLN A 16 -9.85 22.70 -12.48
C GLN A 16 -10.68 23.73 -13.28
N ASN A 17 -10.96 23.45 -14.56
CA ASN A 17 -11.90 24.28 -15.33
C ASN A 17 -13.36 24.02 -14.95
N TYR A 18 -13.66 22.94 -14.23
CA TYR A 18 -15.02 22.48 -13.94
C TYR A 18 -15.32 22.33 -12.46
N ALA A 19 -14.31 22.23 -11.61
CA ALA A 19 -14.43 22.13 -10.17
C ALA A 19 -13.35 22.96 -9.47
N SER A 20 -13.64 23.44 -8.27
CA SER A 20 -12.64 24.11 -7.44
C SER A 20 -11.47 23.20 -7.13
N VAL A 21 -10.28 23.76 -6.91
CA VAL A 21 -9.09 22.98 -6.49
C VAL A 21 -9.37 22.22 -5.20
N ASP A 22 -10.15 22.81 -4.29
CA ASP A 22 -10.53 22.19 -3.02
C ASP A 22 -11.52 21.03 -3.18
N ASP A 23 -12.25 20.99 -4.31
CA ASP A 23 -13.20 19.94 -4.64
C ASP A 23 -12.57 18.79 -5.44
N ILE A 24 -11.23 18.82 -5.69
CA ILE A 24 -10.49 17.78 -6.42
C ILE A 24 -9.50 17.09 -5.47
N LEU A 25 -9.76 15.84 -5.15
CA LEU A 25 -8.87 15.01 -4.33
C LEU A 25 -8.10 14.01 -5.20
N PRO A 26 -6.80 14.21 -5.44
CA PRO A 26 -5.95 13.18 -6.05
C PRO A 26 -5.84 11.98 -5.10
N TYR A 27 -6.28 10.81 -5.53
CA TYR A 27 -6.25 9.60 -4.72
C TYR A 27 -5.04 8.73 -5.05
N SER A 28 -4.72 8.59 -6.33
CA SER A 28 -3.53 7.86 -6.79
C SER A 28 -2.92 8.53 -8.04
N ILE A 29 -1.95 7.88 -8.68
CA ILE A 29 -1.29 8.40 -9.89
C ILE A 29 -2.28 8.61 -11.05
N ASP A 30 -3.34 7.80 -11.10
CA ASP A 30 -4.32 7.71 -12.18
C ASP A 30 -5.78 7.92 -11.72
N GLU A 31 -6.01 8.00 -10.41
CA GLU A 31 -7.34 8.13 -9.81
C GLU A 31 -7.52 9.45 -9.07
N LYS A 32 -8.73 10.00 -9.18
CA LYS A 32 -9.15 11.24 -8.51
C LYS A 32 -10.61 11.16 -8.11
N PHE A 33 -10.92 11.80 -6.98
CA PHE A 33 -12.30 12.10 -6.62
C PHE A 33 -12.55 13.57 -6.87
N ILE A 34 -13.73 13.89 -7.41
CA ILE A 34 -14.12 15.26 -7.71
C ILE A 34 -15.53 15.46 -7.17
N ASP A 35 -15.70 16.47 -6.32
CA ASP A 35 -17.02 16.90 -5.88
C ASP A 35 -17.58 17.92 -6.88
N PHE A 36 -18.55 17.48 -7.67
CA PHE A 36 -19.24 18.35 -8.63
C PHE A 36 -20.47 19.04 -8.06
N THR A 37 -20.75 18.93 -6.77
CA THR A 37 -21.97 19.48 -6.17
C THR A 37 -22.12 20.98 -6.43
N SER A 38 -21.04 21.74 -6.33
CA SER A 38 -21.01 23.19 -6.60
C SER A 38 -21.08 23.51 -8.09
N SER A 39 -20.60 22.62 -8.95
CA SER A 39 -20.45 22.82 -10.40
C SER A 39 -21.55 22.14 -11.23
N LEU A 40 -22.52 21.48 -10.59
CA LEU A 40 -23.54 20.67 -11.27
C LEU A 40 -24.33 21.48 -12.33
N ASN A 41 -24.64 22.73 -12.02
CA ASN A 41 -25.36 23.63 -12.94
C ASN A 41 -24.51 24.09 -14.13
N TYR A 42 -23.20 23.91 -14.09
CA TYR A 42 -22.30 24.23 -15.18
C TYR A 42 -22.36 23.19 -16.30
N PHE A 43 -22.58 21.91 -15.93
CA PHE A 43 -22.66 20.81 -16.89
C PHE A 43 -24.05 20.69 -17.54
N ILE A 44 -25.09 21.04 -16.78
CA ILE A 44 -26.48 20.94 -17.24
C ILE A 44 -27.17 22.27 -16.99
N THR A 45 -27.21 23.10 -18.03
CA THR A 45 -27.71 24.45 -17.98
C THR A 45 -29.24 24.54 -18.04
N ASP A 46 -29.92 23.43 -18.40
CA ASP A 46 -31.38 23.42 -18.47
C ASP A 46 -31.99 23.56 -17.08
N ARG A 47 -32.64 24.70 -16.84
CA ARG A 47 -33.30 25.05 -15.57
C ARG A 47 -34.60 24.28 -15.32
N THR A 48 -35.14 23.61 -16.31
CA THR A 48 -36.36 22.83 -16.19
C THR A 48 -36.06 21.42 -15.66
N VAL A 49 -34.79 20.97 -15.71
CA VAL A 49 -34.35 19.67 -15.27
C VAL A 49 -34.06 19.72 -13.76
N THR A 50 -34.66 18.81 -13.01
CA THR A 50 -34.45 18.73 -11.57
C THR A 50 -33.03 18.27 -11.23
N ARG A 51 -32.57 18.51 -9.99
CA ARG A 51 -31.27 18.00 -9.54
C ARG A 51 -31.17 16.48 -9.69
N LYS A 52 -32.27 15.77 -9.43
CA LYS A 52 -32.32 14.31 -9.56
C LYS A 52 -32.14 13.89 -11.03
N ASP A 53 -32.86 14.54 -11.95
CA ASP A 53 -32.74 14.21 -13.38
C ASP A 53 -31.31 14.49 -13.90
N LYS A 54 -30.66 15.56 -13.43
CA LYS A 54 -29.28 15.87 -13.78
C LYS A 54 -28.30 14.79 -13.33
N LEU A 55 -28.50 14.22 -12.16
CA LEU A 55 -27.70 13.11 -11.62
C LEU A 55 -27.99 11.82 -12.38
N ASP A 56 -29.26 11.55 -12.73
CA ASP A 56 -29.65 10.38 -13.53
C ASP A 56 -29.06 10.41 -14.96
N MET A 57 -28.82 11.59 -15.52
CA MET A 57 -28.14 11.74 -16.81
C MET A 57 -26.63 11.41 -16.74
N ILE A 58 -26.02 11.57 -15.58
CA ILE A 58 -24.59 11.35 -15.33
C ILE A 58 -24.32 9.93 -14.81
N SER A 59 -25.28 9.38 -14.04
CA SER A 59 -25.17 8.04 -13.42
C SER A 59 -25.87 6.96 -14.23
N GLY A 60 -25.37 5.74 -14.12
CA GLY A 60 -25.95 4.58 -14.79
C GLY A 60 -27.41 4.32 -14.38
N ARG A 61 -28.36 4.69 -15.23
CA ARG A 61 -29.80 4.67 -15.00
C ARG A 61 -30.35 3.34 -14.44
N GLU A 62 -29.73 2.21 -14.83
CA GLU A 62 -30.18 0.88 -14.41
C GLU A 62 -29.83 0.59 -12.92
N LEU A 63 -28.69 1.05 -12.44
CA LEU A 63 -28.29 0.92 -11.03
C LEU A 63 -29.15 1.80 -10.13
N ALA A 64 -29.42 3.05 -10.55
CA ALA A 64 -30.22 4.02 -9.81
C ALA A 64 -31.68 3.57 -9.65
N ASN A 65 -32.25 2.87 -10.64
CA ASN A 65 -33.63 2.39 -10.62
C ASN A 65 -33.77 0.98 -10.04
N ASN A 66 -32.70 0.31 -9.65
CA ASN A 66 -32.77 -1.02 -9.08
C ASN A 66 -33.22 -0.98 -7.61
N ASN A 67 -33.72 -2.12 -7.12
CA ASN A 67 -34.07 -2.24 -5.70
C ASN A 67 -32.79 -2.39 -4.86
N PRO A 68 -32.54 -1.48 -3.87
CA PRO A 68 -31.35 -1.53 -3.04
C PRO A 68 -31.18 -2.85 -2.27
N ASP A 69 -32.27 -3.49 -1.84
CA ASP A 69 -32.20 -4.78 -1.14
C ASP A 69 -31.74 -5.91 -2.08
N THR A 70 -32.12 -5.83 -3.35
CA THR A 70 -31.65 -6.79 -4.37
C THR A 70 -30.17 -6.63 -4.63
N LEU A 71 -29.69 -5.39 -4.73
CA LEU A 71 -28.26 -5.08 -4.90
C LEU A 71 -27.46 -5.49 -3.67
N LYS A 72 -27.99 -5.23 -2.46
CA LYS A 72 -27.38 -5.68 -1.21
C LYS A 72 -27.25 -7.19 -1.12
N LYS A 73 -28.27 -7.92 -1.52
CA LYS A 73 -28.24 -9.41 -1.54
C LYS A 73 -27.21 -9.97 -2.52
N LYS A 74 -27.03 -9.32 -3.68
CA LYS A 74 -26.10 -9.76 -4.73
C LYS A 74 -24.66 -9.31 -4.52
N LEU A 75 -24.45 -8.08 -4.05
CA LEU A 75 -23.14 -7.39 -3.99
C LEU A 75 -22.73 -6.97 -2.57
N VAL A 76 -23.50 -7.39 -1.55
CA VAL A 76 -23.28 -7.08 -0.13
C VAL A 76 -23.31 -5.54 0.09
N ILE A 77 -22.39 -5.00 0.89
CA ILE A 77 -22.29 -3.55 1.18
C ILE A 77 -22.05 -2.73 -0.08
N VAL A 78 -21.18 -3.19 -0.96
CA VAL A 78 -20.86 -2.50 -2.22
C VAL A 78 -22.11 -2.26 -3.09
N GLY A 79 -23.10 -3.15 -3.03
CA GLY A 79 -24.36 -2.97 -3.77
C GLY A 79 -25.19 -1.78 -3.29
N LEU A 80 -25.18 -1.48 -1.99
CA LEU A 80 -25.82 -0.30 -1.43
C LEU A 80 -25.08 0.98 -1.82
N ASP A 81 -23.76 0.97 -1.69
CA ASP A 81 -22.92 2.12 -2.05
C ASP A 81 -23.11 2.45 -3.53
N LEU A 82 -23.09 1.46 -4.42
CA LEU A 82 -23.36 1.64 -5.83
C LEU A 82 -24.75 2.20 -6.12
N PHE A 83 -25.79 1.75 -5.38
CA PHE A 83 -27.14 2.30 -5.50
C PHE A 83 -27.17 3.78 -5.10
N PHE A 84 -26.59 4.13 -3.95
CA PHE A 84 -26.56 5.52 -3.48
C PHE A 84 -25.76 6.41 -4.42
N HIS A 85 -24.59 5.99 -4.85
CA HIS A 85 -23.76 6.74 -5.80
C HIS A 85 -24.48 6.95 -7.15
N ALA A 86 -25.17 5.92 -7.66
CA ALA A 86 -25.95 6.05 -8.89
C ALA A 86 -27.15 7.03 -8.75
N ASN A 87 -27.64 7.23 -7.53
CA ASN A 87 -28.64 8.25 -7.19
C ASN A 87 -28.03 9.59 -6.76
N GLY A 88 -26.71 9.78 -6.92
CA GLY A 88 -25.99 10.98 -6.55
C GLY A 88 -25.90 11.22 -5.04
N ILE A 89 -26.06 10.18 -4.25
CA ILE A 89 -25.92 10.22 -2.79
C ILE A 89 -24.57 9.62 -2.45
N ASP A 90 -23.64 10.47 -2.02
CA ASP A 90 -22.34 10.05 -1.48
C ASP A 90 -22.15 10.76 -0.12
N GLU A 91 -22.07 9.95 0.94
CA GLU A 91 -21.82 10.47 2.29
C GLU A 91 -20.32 10.70 2.55
N THR A 92 -19.47 10.36 1.59
CA THR A 92 -18.03 10.56 1.68
C THR A 92 -17.72 12.05 1.69
N ASN A 93 -17.00 12.49 2.71
CA ASN A 93 -16.56 13.87 2.79
C ASN A 93 -15.07 13.94 2.43
N ILE A 94 -14.75 14.45 1.25
CA ILE A 94 -13.36 14.56 0.75
C ILE A 94 -12.50 15.50 1.60
N HIS A 95 -13.11 16.42 2.35
CA HIS A 95 -12.40 17.35 3.25
C HIS A 95 -12.08 16.71 4.62
N LYS A 96 -12.62 15.53 4.92
CA LYS A 96 -12.32 14.80 6.15
C LYS A 96 -11.29 13.71 5.86
N PRO A 97 -10.13 13.72 6.54
CA PRO A 97 -9.15 12.65 6.38
C PRO A 97 -9.77 11.31 6.76
N TYR A 98 -9.61 10.32 5.89
CA TYR A 98 -10.04 8.96 6.16
C TYR A 98 -9.27 8.38 7.35
N LYS A 99 -9.99 7.99 8.40
CA LYS A 99 -9.41 7.31 9.56
C LYS A 99 -9.58 5.80 9.38
N THR A 100 -8.49 5.10 9.13
CA THR A 100 -8.48 3.65 9.06
C THR A 100 -8.84 3.03 10.41
N LYS A 101 -9.70 2.01 10.40
CA LYS A 101 -10.08 1.26 11.63
C LYS A 101 -8.98 0.30 12.09
N SER A 102 -8.14 -0.15 11.18
CA SER A 102 -6.98 -1.01 11.46
C SER A 102 -5.72 -0.37 10.91
N HIS A 103 -4.65 -0.44 11.67
CA HIS A 103 -3.35 0.05 11.25
C HIS A 103 -2.45 -1.14 10.92
N GLY A 104 -2.11 -1.27 9.66
CA GLY A 104 -1.12 -2.22 9.15
C GLY A 104 -0.22 -1.53 8.13
N LEU A 105 1.04 -1.92 8.10
CA LEU A 105 1.99 -1.53 7.06
C LEU A 105 2.36 -2.77 6.28
N GLU A 106 2.16 -2.71 4.98
CA GLU A 106 2.42 -3.81 4.05
C GLU A 106 3.27 -3.33 2.88
N ASN A 107 4.09 -4.24 2.38
CA ASN A 107 4.71 -4.10 1.07
C ASN A 107 4.61 -5.45 0.34
N SER A 108 4.17 -5.40 -0.89
CA SER A 108 4.00 -6.57 -1.76
C SER A 108 4.72 -6.36 -3.09
N GLN A 109 5.20 -7.44 -3.67
CA GLN A 109 5.86 -7.43 -4.96
C GLN A 109 5.39 -8.59 -5.83
N ILE A 110 5.08 -8.27 -7.08
CA ILE A 110 5.04 -9.27 -8.15
C ILE A 110 6.47 -9.40 -8.68
N LEU A 111 7.00 -10.62 -8.65
CA LEU A 111 8.36 -10.89 -9.06
C LEU A 111 8.47 -10.94 -10.59
N PRO A 112 9.61 -10.55 -11.19
CA PRO A 112 9.76 -10.50 -12.64
C PRO A 112 9.80 -11.88 -13.29
N ARG A 113 10.19 -12.88 -12.52
CA ARG A 113 10.23 -14.31 -12.91
C ARG A 113 9.74 -15.16 -11.74
N ASP A 114 9.54 -16.42 -11.98
CA ASP A 114 9.30 -17.39 -10.93
C ASP A 114 10.60 -17.71 -10.19
N TYR A 115 10.53 -17.81 -8.87
CA TYR A 115 11.64 -18.14 -7.98
C TYR A 115 11.35 -19.48 -7.29
N ASP A 116 12.21 -20.46 -7.48
CA ASP A 116 12.09 -21.82 -6.94
C ASP A 116 13.10 -22.12 -5.83
N ARG A 117 14.19 -21.33 -5.75
CA ARG A 117 15.21 -21.51 -4.71
C ARG A 117 14.78 -20.78 -3.44
N GLN A 118 14.64 -21.53 -2.37
CA GLN A 118 14.25 -21.00 -1.05
C GLN A 118 15.15 -19.82 -0.60
N ALA A 119 16.45 -19.91 -0.82
CA ALA A 119 17.41 -18.86 -0.44
C ALA A 119 17.12 -17.51 -1.13
N ASP A 120 16.72 -17.55 -2.40
CA ASP A 120 16.39 -16.37 -3.19
C ASP A 120 15.08 -15.73 -2.70
N ILE A 121 14.09 -16.56 -2.39
CA ILE A 121 12.80 -16.09 -1.82
C ILE A 121 13.04 -15.48 -0.43
N GLU A 122 13.85 -16.10 0.42
CA GLU A 122 14.22 -15.56 1.73
C GLU A 122 14.95 -14.21 1.63
N LEU A 123 15.82 -14.05 0.62
CA LEU A 123 16.49 -12.77 0.37
C LEU A 123 15.47 -11.67 0.06
N ILE A 124 14.53 -11.92 -0.85
CA ILE A 124 13.50 -10.96 -1.23
C ILE A 124 12.59 -10.63 -0.03
N LEU A 125 12.19 -11.62 0.75
CA LEU A 125 11.41 -11.42 1.97
C LEU A 125 12.14 -10.55 3.00
N LYS A 126 13.46 -10.70 3.17
CA LYS A 126 14.29 -9.87 4.03
C LYS A 126 14.32 -8.41 3.56
N GLU A 127 14.44 -8.20 2.26
CA GLU A 127 14.43 -6.86 1.65
C GLU A 127 13.09 -6.15 1.86
N ILE A 128 11.97 -6.84 1.62
CA ILE A 128 10.63 -6.31 1.85
C ILE A 128 10.40 -6.02 3.33
N ALA A 129 10.76 -6.96 4.20
CA ALA A 129 10.64 -6.82 5.65
C ALA A 129 11.40 -5.59 6.18
N GLU A 130 12.61 -5.33 5.67
CA GLU A 130 13.39 -4.13 6.01
C GLU A 130 12.68 -2.85 5.59
N GLN A 131 12.13 -2.81 4.38
CA GLN A 131 11.40 -1.62 3.89
C GLN A 131 10.15 -1.32 4.74
N VAL A 132 9.40 -2.33 5.14
CA VAL A 132 8.23 -2.15 6.00
C VAL A 132 8.67 -1.73 7.41
N ALA A 133 9.78 -2.26 7.94
CA ALA A 133 10.33 -1.90 9.25
C ALA A 133 10.79 -0.42 9.29
N ILE A 134 11.41 0.08 8.22
CA ILE A 134 11.76 1.51 8.09
C ILE A 134 10.50 2.38 8.16
N ARG A 135 9.43 2.01 7.46
CA ARG A 135 8.16 2.75 7.50
C ARG A 135 7.52 2.70 8.88
N LEU A 136 7.61 1.56 9.59
CA LEU A 136 7.09 1.38 10.94
C LEU A 136 7.78 2.32 11.94
N ARG A 137 9.11 2.43 11.87
CA ARG A 137 9.88 3.37 12.72
C ARG A 137 9.57 4.83 12.41
N ARG A 138 9.37 5.19 11.14
CA ARG A 138 8.97 6.57 10.75
C ARG A 138 7.66 7.03 11.38
N VAL A 139 6.76 6.11 11.70
CA VAL A 139 5.51 6.41 12.39
C VAL A 139 5.59 6.17 13.89
N HIS A 140 6.81 5.94 14.44
CA HIS A 140 7.09 5.72 15.87
C HIS A 140 6.20 4.64 16.50
N LYS A 141 6.06 3.49 15.81
CA LYS A 141 5.28 2.35 16.27
C LYS A 141 6.12 1.08 16.35
N GLN A 142 5.64 0.15 17.17
CA GLN A 142 6.12 -1.22 17.24
C GLN A 142 5.00 -2.15 16.77
N ALA A 143 5.33 -3.21 16.05
CA ALA A 143 4.38 -4.21 15.59
C ALA A 143 4.28 -5.35 16.59
N CYS A 144 3.05 -5.82 16.82
CA CYS A 144 2.74 -7.01 17.62
C CYS A 144 2.31 -8.19 16.74
N GLN A 145 2.32 -8.04 15.43
CA GLN A 145 1.97 -9.11 14.49
C GLN A 145 2.78 -8.99 13.22
N VAL A 146 3.25 -10.14 12.75
CA VAL A 146 3.91 -10.32 11.46
C VAL A 146 3.06 -11.24 10.59
N SER A 147 2.89 -10.87 9.32
CA SER A 147 2.18 -11.69 8.33
C SER A 147 2.98 -11.76 7.04
N ILE A 148 2.87 -12.89 6.34
CA ILE A 148 3.41 -13.09 5.00
C ILE A 148 2.33 -13.60 4.07
N SER A 149 2.41 -13.21 2.80
CA SER A 149 1.62 -13.80 1.72
C SER A 149 2.54 -14.16 0.57
N ILE A 150 2.41 -15.37 0.08
CA ILE A 150 3.21 -15.94 -1.02
C ILE A 150 2.23 -16.39 -2.09
N GLY A 151 2.32 -15.81 -3.29
CA GLY A 151 1.60 -16.28 -4.46
C GLY A 151 2.52 -17.13 -5.33
N PHE A 152 2.07 -18.34 -5.62
CA PHE A 152 2.83 -19.26 -6.46
C PHE A 152 2.60 -18.97 -7.95
N SER A 153 3.48 -19.51 -8.78
CA SER A 153 3.37 -19.45 -10.23
C SER A 153 2.03 -20.03 -10.73
N LYS A 154 1.57 -19.56 -11.87
CA LYS A 154 0.40 -20.13 -12.56
C LYS A 154 0.57 -21.62 -12.86
N LEU A 155 1.80 -22.06 -13.09
CA LEU A 155 2.15 -23.48 -13.31
C LEU A 155 1.89 -24.33 -12.07
N GLU A 156 1.87 -23.73 -10.89
CA GLU A 156 1.58 -24.36 -9.60
C GLU A 156 0.08 -24.33 -9.24
N GLY A 157 -0.80 -24.06 -10.21
CA GLY A 157 -2.26 -24.06 -10.03
C GLY A 157 -2.79 -22.83 -9.26
N ASN A 158 -2.13 -21.67 -9.35
CA ASN A 158 -2.52 -20.42 -8.66
C ASN A 158 -2.66 -20.58 -7.13
N ARG A 159 -1.88 -21.44 -6.51
CA ARG A 159 -1.87 -21.59 -5.05
C ARG A 159 -1.39 -20.30 -4.38
N SER A 160 -1.87 -20.06 -3.19
CA SER A 160 -1.34 -19.01 -2.31
C SER A 160 -1.11 -19.58 -0.91
N LEU A 161 -0.13 -19.04 -0.22
CA LEU A 161 0.16 -19.30 1.18
C LEU A 161 0.04 -17.99 1.93
N GLN A 162 -0.81 -17.97 2.95
CA GLN A 162 -0.91 -16.87 3.88
C GLN A 162 -0.65 -17.37 5.29
N ALA A 163 0.19 -16.66 6.02
CA ALA A 163 0.50 -17.00 7.39
C ALA A 163 0.73 -15.75 8.22
N GLN A 164 0.37 -15.83 9.50
CA GLN A 164 0.59 -14.75 10.45
C GLN A 164 0.99 -15.32 11.81
N MET A 165 1.68 -14.51 12.60
CA MET A 165 2.02 -14.82 13.98
C MET A 165 2.00 -13.56 14.84
N LYS A 166 1.58 -13.70 16.08
CA LYS A 166 1.77 -12.66 17.11
C LYS A 166 3.23 -12.69 17.56
N ILE A 167 3.74 -11.52 17.84
CA ILE A 167 5.11 -11.32 18.33
C ILE A 167 5.08 -10.32 19.50
N GLU A 168 6.14 -10.32 20.29
CA GLU A 168 6.39 -9.21 21.24
C GLU A 168 6.57 -7.90 20.46
N PRO A 169 6.18 -6.75 21.04
CA PRO A 169 6.32 -5.47 20.36
C PRO A 169 7.73 -5.23 19.84
N ALA A 170 7.87 -5.04 18.55
CA ALA A 170 9.17 -4.85 17.91
C ALA A 170 9.07 -3.89 16.71
N ASN A 171 10.15 -3.09 16.51
CA ASN A 171 10.41 -2.30 15.30
C ASN A 171 11.85 -2.47 14.80
N ASN A 172 12.67 -3.23 15.52
CA ASN A 172 14.01 -3.59 15.10
C ASN A 172 13.98 -4.47 13.87
N THR A 173 14.71 -4.09 12.82
CA THR A 173 14.72 -4.78 11.52
C THR A 173 15.17 -6.22 11.64
N LYS A 174 16.20 -6.50 12.46
CA LYS A 174 16.76 -7.84 12.61
C LYS A 174 15.76 -8.79 13.27
N ILE A 175 15.08 -8.33 14.32
CA ILE A 175 14.05 -9.11 15.02
C ILE A 175 12.88 -9.38 14.08
N LEU A 176 12.36 -8.37 13.40
CA LEU A 176 11.23 -8.52 12.48
C LEU A 176 11.55 -9.45 11.32
N ILE A 177 12.75 -9.34 10.72
CA ILE A 177 13.22 -10.27 9.68
C ILE A 177 13.31 -11.69 10.23
N GLY A 178 13.79 -11.86 11.45
CA GLY A 178 13.85 -13.18 12.11
C GLY A 178 12.49 -13.85 12.17
N HIS A 179 11.45 -13.10 12.58
CA HIS A 179 10.08 -13.60 12.62
C HIS A 179 9.51 -13.90 11.22
N VAL A 180 9.73 -13.02 10.23
CA VAL A 180 9.30 -13.25 8.84
C VAL A 180 9.90 -14.54 8.29
N ILE A 181 11.21 -14.74 8.43
CA ILE A 181 11.89 -15.92 7.91
C ILE A 181 11.50 -17.19 8.67
N SER A 182 11.35 -17.11 9.99
CA SER A 182 10.86 -18.24 10.79
C SER A 182 9.46 -18.67 10.35
N LEU A 183 8.55 -17.71 10.14
CA LEU A 183 7.19 -17.95 9.67
C LEU A 183 7.20 -18.58 8.26
N PHE A 184 8.01 -18.02 7.35
CA PHE A 184 8.18 -18.55 6.00
C PHE A 184 8.67 -19.99 6.01
N ARG A 185 9.78 -20.28 6.70
CA ARG A 185 10.37 -21.64 6.78
C ARG A 185 9.41 -22.67 7.38
N LYS A 186 8.57 -22.25 8.35
CA LYS A 186 7.57 -23.14 8.97
C LYS A 186 6.44 -23.52 8.01
N LYS A 187 6.14 -22.65 7.03
CA LYS A 187 4.93 -22.78 6.18
C LYS A 187 5.23 -23.15 4.73
N TYR A 188 6.40 -22.74 4.23
CA TYR A 188 6.78 -23.01 2.85
C TYR A 188 7.24 -24.46 2.67
N GLN A 189 6.61 -25.15 1.73
CA GLN A 189 6.88 -26.56 1.41
C GLN A 189 7.41 -26.73 -0.02
N GLY A 190 7.99 -25.67 -0.59
CA GLY A 190 8.47 -25.68 -1.96
C GLY A 190 7.45 -25.17 -2.96
N GLY A 191 7.88 -25.02 -4.20
CA GLY A 191 7.11 -24.49 -5.33
C GLY A 191 7.64 -23.16 -5.82
N ALA A 192 7.37 -22.86 -7.10
CA ALA A 192 7.81 -21.64 -7.75
C ALA A 192 6.97 -20.44 -7.32
N VAL A 193 7.62 -19.41 -6.76
CA VAL A 193 6.99 -18.21 -6.20
C VAL A 193 6.98 -17.07 -7.21
N ARG A 194 5.81 -16.44 -7.41
CA ARG A 194 5.59 -15.32 -8.32
C ARG A 194 5.30 -13.99 -7.63
N SER A 195 4.77 -14.02 -6.41
CA SER A 195 4.54 -12.82 -5.64
C SER A 195 4.79 -13.05 -4.16
N VAL A 196 5.22 -12.01 -3.48
CA VAL A 196 5.52 -12.04 -2.04
C VAL A 196 5.02 -10.76 -1.39
N SER A 197 4.56 -10.88 -0.15
CA SER A 197 4.15 -9.75 0.68
C SER A 197 4.60 -9.97 2.12
N VAL A 198 4.95 -8.87 2.78
CA VAL A 198 5.20 -8.82 4.22
C VAL A 198 4.36 -7.70 4.81
N SER A 199 3.66 -7.99 5.89
CA SER A 199 2.83 -7.04 6.61
C SER A 199 3.12 -7.07 8.10
N TYR A 200 3.15 -5.89 8.72
CA TYR A 200 3.20 -5.69 10.15
C TYR A 200 1.91 -5.01 10.61
N ALA A 201 1.34 -5.47 11.72
CA ALA A 201 0.05 -5.00 12.22
C ALA A 201 0.00 -5.00 13.75
N ASN A 202 -1.15 -4.54 14.29
CA ASN A 202 -1.42 -4.46 15.72
C ASN A 202 -0.37 -3.59 16.43
N PHE A 203 -0.29 -2.33 16.00
CA PHE A 203 0.74 -1.41 16.47
C PHE A 203 0.50 -0.92 17.88
N VAL A 204 1.60 -0.80 18.63
CA VAL A 204 1.69 -0.08 19.90
C VAL A 204 2.68 1.08 19.78
N ASP A 205 2.59 2.03 20.69
CA ASP A 205 3.54 3.15 20.73
C ASP A 205 4.94 2.68 21.13
N GLU A 206 5.97 3.29 20.58
CA GLU A 206 7.40 2.98 20.78
C GLU A 206 7.90 3.22 22.23
N LYS A 207 7.02 3.19 23.21
CA LYS A 207 7.37 3.52 24.62
C LYS A 207 7.80 2.31 25.45
N ILE A 208 7.67 1.10 24.93
CA ILE A 208 7.87 -0.12 25.71
C ILE A 208 8.99 -0.92 25.06
N GLN A 209 10.16 -0.92 25.68
CA GLN A 209 11.20 -1.93 25.43
C GLN A 209 11.00 -3.08 26.42
N ILE A 210 10.65 -4.24 25.90
CA ILE A 210 10.64 -5.46 26.70
C ILE A 210 12.02 -6.10 26.54
N LEU A 211 12.83 -5.97 27.60
CA LEU A 211 14.13 -6.61 27.65
C LEU A 211 13.98 -8.00 28.25
N SER A 212 14.59 -9.00 27.62
CA SER A 212 14.80 -10.30 28.25
C SER A 212 15.91 -10.20 29.28
N LEU A 213 15.83 -11.00 30.34
CA LEU A 213 16.91 -11.12 31.32
C LEU A 213 18.23 -11.61 30.73
N PHE A 214 18.18 -12.20 29.53
CA PHE A 214 19.35 -12.72 28.80
C PHE A 214 19.90 -11.73 27.76
N ASP A 215 19.22 -10.60 27.55
CA ASP A 215 19.65 -9.58 26.60
C ASP A 215 20.71 -8.68 27.26
N ASN A 216 21.76 -8.36 26.49
CA ASN A 216 22.73 -7.36 26.92
C ASN A 216 22.22 -5.96 26.52
N PRO A 217 21.89 -5.07 27.47
CA PRO A 217 21.39 -3.73 27.18
C PRO A 217 22.31 -2.91 26.27
N ASP A 218 23.64 -3.05 26.44
CA ASP A 218 24.63 -2.30 25.64
C ASP A 218 24.59 -2.71 24.16
N ASP A 219 24.36 -3.98 23.87
CA ASP A 219 24.27 -4.47 22.49
C ASP A 219 22.96 -4.02 21.82
N ILE A 220 21.89 -3.96 22.58
CA ILE A 220 20.60 -3.45 22.10
C ILE A 220 20.70 -1.97 21.76
N ASP A 221 21.24 -1.15 22.68
CA ASP A 221 21.42 0.28 22.48
C ASP A 221 22.35 0.58 21.28
N LYS A 222 23.41 -0.19 21.13
CA LYS A 222 24.31 -0.09 19.97
C LYS A 222 23.60 -0.40 18.64
N GLU A 223 22.79 -1.44 18.62
CA GLU A 223 22.02 -1.84 17.41
C GLU A 223 20.98 -0.76 17.07
N GLU A 224 20.29 -0.19 18.07
CA GLU A 224 19.32 0.88 17.87
C GLU A 224 19.96 2.16 17.34
N ARG A 225 21.11 2.55 17.89
CA ARG A 225 21.89 3.70 17.40
C ARG A 225 22.35 3.49 15.97
N LEU A 226 22.85 2.30 15.64
CA LEU A 226 23.25 1.95 14.28
C LEU A 226 22.05 2.04 13.32
N GLN A 227 20.92 1.48 13.71
CA GLN A 227 19.71 1.48 12.90
C GLN A 227 19.17 2.89 12.65
N SER A 228 19.15 3.72 13.72
CA SER A 228 18.74 5.12 13.63
C SER A 228 19.67 5.93 12.72
N ALA A 229 20.99 5.72 12.81
CA ALA A 229 21.96 6.38 11.93
C ALA A 229 21.76 6.00 10.46
N ILE A 230 21.55 4.71 10.16
CA ILE A 230 21.27 4.22 8.81
C ILE A 230 19.97 4.85 8.28
N ASP A 231 18.91 4.87 9.09
CA ASP A 231 17.63 5.44 8.69
C ASP A 231 17.74 6.95 8.42
N SER A 232 18.50 7.68 9.23
CA SER A 232 18.75 9.12 9.05
C SER A 232 19.51 9.39 7.75
N ILE A 233 20.57 8.64 7.47
CA ILE A 233 21.34 8.78 6.22
C ILE A 233 20.44 8.46 5.01
N ARG A 234 19.63 7.40 5.07
CA ARG A 234 18.72 7.05 3.98
C ARG A 234 17.61 8.08 3.79
N GLN A 235 17.18 8.73 4.84
CA GLN A 235 16.17 9.79 4.77
C GLN A 235 16.74 11.05 4.11
N GLU A 236 17.97 11.41 4.41
CA GLU A 236 18.62 12.62 3.89
C GLU A 236 19.15 12.42 2.45
N PHE A 237 19.81 11.29 2.19
CA PHE A 237 20.54 11.06 0.93
C PHE A 237 19.87 10.02 0.02
N GLY A 238 18.73 9.46 0.43
CA GLY A 238 17.99 8.44 -0.32
C GLY A 238 18.33 7.00 0.08
N PHE A 239 17.38 6.11 -0.18
CA PHE A 239 17.45 4.70 0.25
C PHE A 239 18.69 3.96 -0.29
N MET A 240 19.16 4.32 -1.48
CA MET A 240 20.29 3.64 -2.16
C MET A 240 21.67 4.02 -1.61
N THR A 241 21.78 5.06 -0.78
CA THR A 241 23.06 5.56 -0.25
C THR A 241 23.80 4.51 0.58
N ILE A 242 23.07 3.76 1.40
CA ILE A 242 23.63 2.64 2.17
C ILE A 242 22.82 1.39 1.87
N GLN A 243 23.49 0.38 1.31
CA GLN A 243 22.90 -0.91 0.98
C GLN A 243 23.70 -2.05 1.60
N LYS A 244 23.01 -3.15 1.91
CA LYS A 244 23.66 -4.41 2.30
C LYS A 244 24.32 -5.02 1.07
N ALA A 245 25.47 -5.69 1.24
CA ALA A 245 26.13 -6.42 0.15
C ALA A 245 25.22 -7.46 -0.53
N THR A 246 24.25 -7.98 0.20
CA THR A 246 23.24 -8.89 -0.36
C THR A 246 22.37 -8.25 -1.46
N ALA A 247 22.29 -6.92 -1.54
CA ALA A 247 21.60 -6.20 -2.62
C ALA A 247 22.27 -6.39 -3.99
N LEU A 248 23.54 -6.85 -4.02
CA LEU A 248 24.28 -7.17 -5.24
C LEU A 248 24.07 -8.61 -5.73
N GLN A 249 23.36 -9.45 -4.97
CA GLN A 249 23.05 -10.82 -5.40
C GLN A 249 22.04 -10.79 -6.55
N GLU A 250 22.12 -11.76 -7.46
CA GLU A 250 21.24 -11.84 -8.64
C GLU A 250 19.75 -11.88 -8.28
N ALA A 251 19.40 -12.55 -7.19
CA ALA A 251 18.02 -12.66 -6.72
C ALA A 251 17.50 -11.39 -6.04
N SER A 252 18.39 -10.45 -5.66
CA SER A 252 18.00 -9.21 -4.98
C SER A 252 17.08 -8.33 -5.86
N ARG A 253 16.11 -7.71 -5.20
CA ARG A 253 15.18 -6.77 -5.84
C ARG A 253 15.38 -5.33 -5.40
N SER A 254 16.22 -5.08 -4.39
CA SER A 254 16.40 -3.76 -3.78
C SER A 254 16.75 -2.67 -4.78
N ILE A 255 17.74 -2.91 -5.66
CA ILE A 255 18.18 -1.93 -6.67
C ILE A 255 17.13 -1.75 -7.77
N ALA A 256 16.53 -2.84 -8.26
CA ALA A 256 15.50 -2.76 -9.28
C ALA A 256 14.24 -2.06 -8.75
N GLN A 257 13.88 -2.31 -7.50
CA GLN A 257 12.70 -1.75 -6.87
C GLN A 257 12.84 -0.24 -6.57
N SER A 258 14.05 0.24 -6.24
CA SER A 258 14.28 1.67 -6.03
C SER A 258 14.01 2.52 -7.28
N LYS A 259 13.97 1.90 -8.46
CA LYS A 259 13.63 2.53 -9.73
C LYS A 259 12.14 2.47 -10.09
N LEU A 260 11.31 1.90 -9.20
CA LEU A 260 9.86 1.81 -9.42
C LEU A 260 9.14 2.94 -8.68
N ILE A 261 8.09 3.46 -9.30
CA ILE A 261 7.13 4.38 -8.65
C ILE A 261 5.78 3.65 -8.61
N GLY A 262 5.22 3.48 -7.40
CA GLY A 262 3.94 2.77 -7.22
C GLY A 262 3.96 1.34 -7.78
N GLY A 263 5.11 0.65 -7.76
CA GLY A 263 5.26 -0.70 -8.32
C GLY A 263 5.50 -0.75 -9.83
N HIS A 264 5.51 0.38 -10.52
CA HIS A 264 5.70 0.47 -11.98
C HIS A 264 7.07 1.06 -12.34
N SER A 265 7.63 0.64 -13.49
CA SER A 265 8.90 1.17 -13.96
C SER A 265 8.78 2.65 -14.31
N ALA A 266 9.57 3.48 -13.64
CA ALA A 266 9.55 4.94 -13.74
C ALA A 266 10.72 5.53 -14.51
N GLY A 267 11.35 4.80 -15.38
CA GLY A 267 12.46 5.35 -16.16
C GLY A 267 13.71 5.78 -15.36
N GLY A 268 13.73 5.56 -14.04
CA GLY A 268 14.76 6.01 -13.11
C GLY A 268 14.37 7.31 -12.39
N LEU A 269 14.88 7.49 -11.17
CA LEU A 269 14.64 8.69 -10.33
C LEU A 269 15.24 9.98 -10.93
N ASP A 270 16.05 9.89 -11.95
CA ASP A 270 16.67 11.04 -12.63
C ASP A 270 15.67 11.89 -13.44
N GLY A 271 14.45 11.42 -13.63
CA GLY A 271 13.35 12.14 -14.30
C GLY A 271 12.50 13.03 -13.39
N LEU A 272 12.81 13.11 -12.09
CA LEU A 272 12.08 13.90 -11.09
C LEU A 272 12.86 15.14 -10.61
N LYS A 273 13.84 15.61 -11.39
CA LYS A 273 14.47 16.91 -11.18
C LYS A 273 13.72 18.00 -11.89
#